data_59c788d75b055362ee0a08481298312d
#
_entry.id   59c788d75b055362ee0a08481298312d
#
_cell.length_a   1.000
_cell.length_b   1.000
_cell.length_c   1.000
_cell.angle_alpha   90.00
_cell.angle_beta   90.00
_cell.angle_gamma   90.00
#
_symmetry.space_group_name_H-M   'P 1'
#
loop_
_entity.id
_entity.type
_entity.pdbx_description
1 polymer ?
#
loop_
_entity_poly.entity_id
_entity_poly.type
_entity_poly.pdbx_seq_one_letter_code
_entity_poly.pdbx_strand_id
1 'polypeptide(L)'
;MDSIVTYIEREQRTFIESPVNPVDSLVFSSLCYFNFDQLVLKPEVSSVSCSLDTHTATPVLLSDILALCEVNSLTEGSWLKDSEESVRFIQAIRASRRYRDVAVALFVDEISDAVDKQFSASTFFFESEQGIMAYIAFRGTDGTLTGWKEDFNLSYKPVIPSQRSALAYVSGVSSATKCPLILGGHSKGGNLAQYAALCTDEGTYHRIIAIYDHDGPSFLEDPSPRRTTAEYDRKLHKLVPESSAFGMILERRDDYRVVQSSASAIFQHHPFSWMVAGDDFVYQQDLNASAQFFDEALDTWLRSKTPAERERFIQTIYDLI
;
A
#
# COMPACT_ATOMS: atom_id res chain seq x y z
N MET A 1 13.17 -6.51 19.60
CA MET A 1 12.53 -5.30 19.12
C MET A 1 11.31 -5.74 18.31
N ASP A 2 10.24 -4.97 18.42
CA ASP A 2 8.96 -5.39 17.86
C ASP A 2 8.91 -5.09 16.36
N SER A 3 8.38 -6.03 15.58
CA SER A 3 8.00 -5.86 14.18
C SER A 3 6.47 -5.69 14.08
N ILE A 4 5.95 -5.46 12.87
CA ILE A 4 4.49 -5.46 12.66
C ILE A 4 3.85 -6.79 13.06
N VAL A 5 4.55 -7.91 12.92
CA VAL A 5 4.04 -9.23 13.35
C VAL A 5 3.90 -9.28 14.86
N THR A 6 4.93 -8.84 15.59
CA THR A 6 4.90 -8.76 17.07
C THR A 6 3.83 -7.77 17.56
N TYR A 7 3.63 -6.67 16.82
CA TYR A 7 2.55 -5.73 17.10
C TYR A 7 1.18 -6.40 17.02
N ILE A 8 0.89 -7.16 15.95
CA ILE A 8 -0.38 -7.88 15.78
C ILE A 8 -0.61 -8.87 16.94
N GLU A 9 0.44 -9.59 17.36
CA GLU A 9 0.37 -10.55 18.47
C GLU A 9 0.03 -9.87 19.81
N ARG A 10 0.54 -8.66 20.03
CA ARG A 10 0.40 -7.90 21.27
C ARG A 10 -0.86 -7.02 21.30
N GLU A 11 -1.17 -6.33 20.22
CA GLU A 11 -2.27 -5.37 20.16
C GLU A 11 -3.61 -6.11 19.99
N GLN A 12 -4.36 -6.17 21.07
CA GLN A 12 -5.65 -6.88 21.14
C GLN A 12 -6.85 -5.93 21.25
N ARG A 13 -6.62 -4.60 21.39
CA ARG A 13 -7.70 -3.62 21.37
C ARG A 13 -8.31 -3.56 19.97
N THR A 14 -9.63 -3.62 19.88
CA THR A 14 -10.35 -3.44 18.60
C THR A 14 -10.17 -2.03 18.06
N PHE A 15 -10.57 -1.77 16.82
CA PHE A 15 -10.54 -0.43 16.24
C PHE A 15 -11.53 0.54 16.87
N ILE A 16 -12.53 0.06 17.65
CA ILE A 16 -13.37 0.87 18.52
C ILE A 16 -12.60 1.32 19.77
N GLU A 17 -11.83 0.41 20.38
CA GLU A 17 -11.08 0.67 21.61
C GLU A 17 -9.79 1.47 21.39
N SER A 18 -9.21 1.38 20.19
CA SER A 18 -8.01 2.11 19.77
C SER A 18 -8.08 2.40 18.27
N PRO A 19 -8.11 3.65 17.84
CA PRO A 19 -8.18 4.01 16.43
C PRO A 19 -7.08 3.38 15.58
N VAL A 20 -7.31 3.34 14.26
CA VAL A 20 -6.30 2.92 13.29
C VAL A 20 -5.07 3.81 13.40
N ASN A 21 -3.89 3.20 13.37
CA ASN A 21 -2.60 3.86 13.49
C ASN A 21 -1.65 3.53 12.30
N PRO A 22 -0.46 4.14 12.20
CA PRO A 22 0.46 3.88 11.10
C PRO A 22 0.90 2.43 10.96
N VAL A 23 0.98 1.67 12.08
CA VAL A 23 1.37 0.25 12.05
C VAL A 23 0.24 -0.59 11.46
N ASP A 24 -1.01 -0.34 11.85
CA ASP A 24 -2.17 -0.98 11.23
C ASP A 24 -2.23 -0.72 9.72
N SER A 25 -1.89 0.51 9.31
CA SER A 25 -1.84 0.84 7.89
C SER A 25 -0.81 -0.02 7.14
N LEU A 26 0.37 -0.25 7.71
CA LEU A 26 1.36 -1.15 7.09
C LEU A 26 0.89 -2.61 7.12
N VAL A 27 0.14 -3.04 8.15
CA VAL A 27 -0.51 -4.36 8.19
C VAL A 27 -1.50 -4.52 7.04
N PHE A 28 -2.42 -3.57 6.83
CA PHE A 28 -3.38 -3.61 5.72
C PHE A 28 -2.67 -3.55 4.37
N SER A 29 -1.64 -2.73 4.23
CA SER A 29 -0.83 -2.64 3.01
C SER A 29 -0.10 -3.96 2.72
N SER A 30 0.37 -4.66 3.76
CA SER A 30 0.99 -5.98 3.63
C SER A 30 -0.02 -7.06 3.28
N LEU A 31 -1.24 -7.01 3.84
CA LEU A 31 -2.33 -7.92 3.51
C LEU A 31 -2.72 -7.84 2.02
N CYS A 32 -2.54 -6.68 1.37
CA CYS A 32 -2.86 -6.52 -0.05
C CYS A 32 -1.94 -7.34 -0.99
N TYR A 33 -0.83 -7.89 -0.48
CA TYR A 33 0.03 -8.81 -1.23
C TYR A 33 -0.49 -10.26 -1.24
N PHE A 34 -1.52 -10.59 -0.44
CA PHE A 34 -2.13 -11.90 -0.42
C PHE A 34 -3.22 -12.01 -1.49
N ASN A 35 -3.29 -13.17 -2.12
CA ASN A 35 -4.27 -13.44 -3.17
C ASN A 35 -5.61 -13.84 -2.56
N PHE A 36 -6.62 -13.00 -2.71
CA PHE A 36 -7.98 -13.24 -2.26
C PHE A 36 -8.94 -13.69 -3.38
N ASP A 37 -8.48 -13.90 -4.61
CA ASP A 37 -9.30 -14.18 -5.80
C ASP A 37 -10.28 -15.33 -5.62
N GLN A 38 -9.80 -16.43 -5.03
CA GLN A 38 -10.62 -17.65 -4.90
C GLN A 38 -11.71 -17.55 -3.83
N LEU A 39 -11.72 -16.49 -3.00
CA LEU A 39 -12.43 -16.44 -1.74
C LEU A 39 -13.53 -15.38 -1.71
N VAL A 40 -13.29 -14.24 -2.34
CA VAL A 40 -14.25 -13.14 -2.43
C VAL A 40 -15.40 -13.47 -3.40
N LEU A 41 -15.25 -14.51 -4.23
CA LEU A 41 -16.23 -14.92 -5.24
C LEU A 41 -17.13 -16.10 -4.82
N LYS A 42 -17.01 -16.68 -3.62
CA LYS A 42 -17.88 -17.78 -3.17
C LYS A 42 -19.07 -17.26 -2.38
N PRO A 43 -20.33 -17.43 -2.90
CA PRO A 43 -21.52 -16.85 -2.29
C PRO A 43 -22.00 -17.52 -0.98
N GLU A 44 -21.25 -18.44 -0.42
CA GLU A 44 -21.68 -19.25 0.73
C GLU A 44 -21.15 -18.81 2.09
N VAL A 45 -20.32 -17.77 2.17
CA VAL A 45 -19.78 -17.27 3.44
C VAL A 45 -20.64 -16.11 3.95
N SER A 46 -21.18 -16.28 5.13
CA SER A 46 -22.26 -15.50 5.72
C SER A 46 -21.94 -14.02 5.98
N SER A 47 -22.88 -13.24 5.59
CA SER A 47 -23.26 -11.84 5.80
C SER A 47 -22.66 -11.11 7.00
N VAL A 48 -21.76 -10.16 6.72
CA VAL A 48 -21.66 -8.95 7.51
C VAL A 48 -22.65 -7.94 6.92
N SER A 49 -23.59 -7.48 7.73
CA SER A 49 -24.57 -6.45 7.36
C SER A 49 -23.86 -5.09 7.23
N CYS A 50 -23.17 -4.88 6.14
CA CYS A 50 -22.76 -3.55 5.70
C CYS A 50 -23.75 -3.13 4.61
N SER A 51 -24.34 -1.94 4.71
CA SER A 51 -25.25 -1.39 3.70
C SER A 51 -24.44 -0.97 2.44
N LEU A 52 -23.93 -1.97 1.75
CA LEU A 52 -23.36 -1.84 0.42
C LEU A 52 -24.49 -2.04 -0.58
N ASP A 53 -24.79 -1.04 -1.39
CA ASP A 53 -25.76 -1.16 -2.47
C ASP A 53 -25.30 -2.23 -3.48
N THR A 54 -26.13 -3.09 -3.76
CA THR A 54 -26.41 -4.39 -4.34
C THR A 54 -25.70 -4.83 -5.61
N HIS A 55 -24.61 -4.23 -6.06
CA HIS A 55 -23.85 -4.72 -7.23
C HIS A 55 -22.37 -4.98 -6.97
N THR A 56 -21.93 -4.89 -5.73
CA THR A 56 -20.55 -5.10 -5.28
C THR A 56 -20.44 -6.39 -4.48
N ALA A 57 -19.30 -7.08 -4.60
CA ALA A 57 -19.03 -8.32 -3.88
C ALA A 57 -19.34 -8.17 -2.39
N THR A 58 -20.06 -9.13 -1.83
CA THR A 58 -20.39 -9.17 -0.39
C THR A 58 -19.10 -9.20 0.41
N PRO A 59 -18.90 -8.30 1.40
CA PRO A 59 -17.73 -8.37 2.27
C PRO A 59 -17.65 -9.70 3.00
N VAL A 60 -16.44 -10.27 3.09
CA VAL A 60 -16.15 -11.54 3.77
C VAL A 60 -15.22 -11.25 4.94
N LEU A 61 -15.47 -11.85 6.09
CA LEU A 61 -14.57 -11.69 7.23
C LEU A 61 -13.17 -12.21 6.89
N LEU A 62 -12.17 -11.41 7.21
CA LEU A 62 -10.77 -11.78 7.02
C LEU A 62 -10.43 -13.06 7.79
N SER A 63 -10.97 -13.23 8.99
CA SER A 63 -10.83 -14.45 9.79
C SER A 63 -11.35 -15.69 9.07
N ASP A 64 -12.51 -15.60 8.40
CA ASP A 64 -13.11 -16.71 7.66
C ASP A 64 -12.26 -17.09 6.43
N ILE A 65 -11.81 -16.07 5.68
CA ILE A 65 -10.90 -16.27 4.55
C ILE A 65 -9.64 -17.01 5.00
N LEU A 66 -9.00 -16.48 6.03
CA LEU A 66 -7.74 -17.04 6.51
C LEU A 66 -7.91 -18.41 7.14
N ALA A 67 -9.08 -18.77 7.69
CA ALA A 67 -9.35 -20.10 8.20
C ALA A 67 -9.47 -21.17 7.11
N LEU A 68 -9.88 -20.79 5.89
CA LEU A 68 -10.14 -21.71 4.79
C LEU A 68 -8.92 -21.95 3.90
N CYS A 69 -7.85 -21.16 4.02
CA CYS A 69 -6.73 -21.17 3.09
C CYS A 69 -5.45 -21.67 3.73
N GLU A 70 -4.72 -22.48 2.98
CA GLU A 70 -3.32 -22.73 3.25
C GLU A 70 -2.51 -21.44 3.01
N VAL A 71 -1.56 -21.13 3.90
CA VAL A 71 -0.77 -19.89 3.80
C VAL A 71 -0.02 -19.79 2.47
N ASN A 72 0.50 -20.91 1.97
CA ASN A 72 1.23 -20.97 0.71
C ASN A 72 0.37 -20.59 -0.50
N SER A 73 -0.93 -20.91 -0.48
CA SER A 73 -1.84 -20.52 -1.56
C SER A 73 -2.16 -19.02 -1.54
N LEU A 74 -2.15 -18.38 -0.37
CA LEU A 74 -2.36 -16.95 -0.22
C LEU A 74 -1.17 -16.12 -0.67
N THR A 75 0.05 -16.68 -0.60
CA THR A 75 1.29 -15.99 -0.96
C THR A 75 1.81 -16.32 -2.36
N GLU A 76 1.10 -17.18 -3.11
CA GLU A 76 1.50 -17.58 -4.45
C GLU A 76 1.58 -16.37 -5.39
N GLY A 77 2.69 -16.26 -6.15
CA GLY A 77 2.94 -15.12 -7.03
C GLY A 77 3.44 -13.85 -6.33
N SER A 78 3.54 -13.86 -4.99
CA SER A 78 4.05 -12.75 -4.20
C SER A 78 5.51 -13.00 -3.78
N TRP A 79 6.27 -11.91 -3.56
CA TRP A 79 7.58 -11.96 -2.92
C TRP A 79 7.54 -12.44 -1.45
N LEU A 80 6.34 -12.53 -0.86
CA LEU A 80 6.08 -13.10 0.47
C LEU A 80 6.05 -14.64 0.47
N LYS A 81 6.13 -15.28 -0.69
CA LYS A 81 6.08 -16.75 -0.81
C LYS A 81 7.21 -17.42 -0.02
N ASP A 82 6.86 -18.55 0.61
CA ASP A 82 7.78 -19.42 1.36
C ASP A 82 8.54 -18.75 2.52
N SER A 83 8.11 -17.59 2.99
CA SER A 83 8.68 -16.88 4.13
C SER A 83 8.08 -17.38 5.45
N GLU A 84 8.92 -17.72 6.42
CA GLU A 84 8.47 -18.03 7.79
C GLU A 84 7.76 -16.84 8.43
N GLU A 85 8.20 -15.63 8.12
CA GLU A 85 7.58 -14.40 8.60
C GLU A 85 6.18 -14.21 8.05
N SER A 86 5.94 -14.56 6.78
CA SER A 86 4.60 -14.52 6.17
C SER A 86 3.65 -15.52 6.82
N VAL A 87 4.14 -16.72 7.13
CA VAL A 87 3.35 -17.72 7.88
C VAL A 87 2.99 -17.18 9.26
N ARG A 88 3.97 -16.62 9.97
CA ARG A 88 3.75 -16.04 11.31
C ARG A 88 2.81 -14.83 11.24
N PHE A 89 2.94 -13.98 10.24
CA PHE A 89 2.05 -12.83 10.02
C PHE A 89 0.59 -13.28 9.86
N ILE A 90 0.31 -14.27 9.00
CA ILE A 90 -1.04 -14.82 8.82
C ILE A 90 -1.57 -15.47 10.11
N GLN A 91 -0.71 -16.21 10.81
CA GLN A 91 -1.11 -16.81 12.10
C GLN A 91 -1.44 -15.74 13.15
N ALA A 92 -0.66 -14.67 13.21
CA ALA A 92 -0.91 -13.54 14.10
C ALA A 92 -2.26 -12.84 13.78
N ILE A 93 -2.55 -12.59 12.49
CA ILE A 93 -3.84 -12.03 12.05
C ILE A 93 -5.00 -12.96 12.44
N ARG A 94 -4.88 -14.28 12.18
CA ARG A 94 -5.90 -15.28 12.57
C ARG A 94 -6.22 -15.27 14.06
N ALA A 95 -5.22 -15.08 14.90
CA ALA A 95 -5.35 -15.09 16.35
C ALA A 95 -5.74 -13.72 16.94
N SER A 96 -5.63 -12.66 16.17
CA SER A 96 -5.79 -11.30 16.65
C SER A 96 -7.26 -10.95 16.90
N ARG A 97 -7.55 -10.42 18.09
CA ARG A 97 -8.86 -9.81 18.39
C ARG A 97 -9.07 -8.51 17.57
N ARG A 98 -8.00 -7.77 17.29
CA ARG A 98 -8.06 -6.50 16.58
C ARG A 98 -8.53 -6.66 15.13
N TYR A 99 -8.04 -7.70 14.44
CA TYR A 99 -8.32 -7.92 13.01
C TYR A 99 -9.42 -8.95 12.75
N ARG A 100 -9.94 -9.61 13.77
CA ARG A 100 -10.92 -10.70 13.63
C ARG A 100 -12.20 -10.30 12.90
N ASP A 101 -12.71 -9.10 13.21
CA ASP A 101 -13.98 -8.59 12.68
C ASP A 101 -13.78 -7.66 11.47
N VAL A 102 -12.56 -7.63 10.90
CA VAL A 102 -12.26 -6.94 9.64
C VAL A 102 -12.85 -7.75 8.49
N ALA A 103 -13.63 -7.09 7.64
CA ALA A 103 -14.12 -7.69 6.40
C ALA A 103 -13.34 -7.17 5.20
N VAL A 104 -13.10 -8.03 4.21
CA VAL A 104 -12.47 -7.66 2.94
C VAL A 104 -13.48 -7.77 1.80
N ALA A 105 -13.41 -6.85 0.85
CA ALA A 105 -14.24 -6.85 -0.35
C ALA A 105 -13.51 -6.17 -1.51
N LEU A 106 -14.12 -6.26 -2.69
CA LEU A 106 -13.70 -5.54 -3.89
C LEU A 106 -12.25 -5.83 -4.30
N PHE A 107 -11.78 -7.06 -4.06
CA PHE A 107 -10.45 -7.48 -4.50
C PHE A 107 -10.34 -7.40 -6.03
N VAL A 108 -9.26 -6.78 -6.50
CA VAL A 108 -8.89 -6.68 -7.92
C VAL A 108 -7.43 -7.06 -8.07
N ASP A 109 -7.12 -7.90 -9.03
CA ASP A 109 -5.75 -8.23 -9.45
C ASP A 109 -5.68 -8.28 -10.98
N GLU A 110 -4.99 -7.32 -11.58
CA GLU A 110 -4.92 -7.13 -13.02
C GLU A 110 -3.47 -7.02 -13.49
N ILE A 111 -3.05 -7.94 -14.35
CA ILE A 111 -1.76 -7.90 -15.04
C ILE A 111 -2.01 -7.82 -16.53
N SER A 112 -1.36 -6.86 -17.22
CA SER A 112 -1.47 -6.68 -18.66
C SER A 112 -0.13 -6.24 -19.26
N ASP A 113 0.52 -7.16 -19.96
CA ASP A 113 1.77 -6.90 -20.68
C ASP A 113 1.56 -5.92 -21.83
N ALA A 114 0.36 -5.90 -22.44
CA ALA A 114 0.03 -5.06 -23.58
C ALA A 114 0.10 -3.54 -23.28
N VAL A 115 -0.06 -3.17 -22.01
CA VAL A 115 -0.04 -1.77 -21.55
C VAL A 115 0.93 -1.54 -20.40
N ASP A 116 1.81 -2.49 -20.09
CA ASP A 116 2.74 -2.46 -18.96
C ASP A 116 2.01 -2.12 -17.64
N LYS A 117 0.96 -2.88 -17.30
CA LYS A 117 0.15 -2.67 -16.09
C LYS A 117 0.22 -3.85 -15.15
N GLN A 118 0.54 -3.59 -13.87
CA GLN A 118 0.34 -4.52 -12.76
C GLN A 118 -0.37 -3.76 -11.63
N PHE A 119 -1.66 -4.03 -11.46
CA PHE A 119 -2.53 -3.36 -10.50
C PHE A 119 -3.25 -4.36 -9.60
N SER A 120 -3.20 -4.15 -8.30
CA SER A 120 -4.03 -4.89 -7.36
C SER A 120 -4.46 -4.00 -6.20
N ALA A 121 -5.69 -4.19 -5.75
CA ALA A 121 -6.29 -3.44 -4.66
C ALA A 121 -7.28 -4.29 -3.88
N SER A 122 -7.43 -3.99 -2.60
CA SER A 122 -8.44 -4.55 -1.70
C SER A 122 -9.03 -3.46 -0.82
N THR A 123 -10.29 -3.62 -0.42
CA THR A 123 -10.90 -2.73 0.57
C THR A 123 -11.21 -3.51 1.84
N PHE A 124 -10.70 -3.04 2.97
CA PHE A 124 -10.93 -3.60 4.29
C PHE A 124 -11.91 -2.71 5.05
N PHE A 125 -12.97 -3.33 5.58
CA PHE A 125 -14.00 -2.66 6.38
C PHE A 125 -13.87 -3.09 7.84
N PHE A 126 -13.95 -2.13 8.74
CA PHE A 126 -13.91 -2.38 10.18
C PHE A 126 -14.73 -1.34 10.93
N GLU A 127 -15.21 -1.70 12.11
CA GLU A 127 -15.96 -0.80 12.99
C GLU A 127 -15.00 0.03 13.84
N SER A 128 -15.28 1.32 13.95
CA SER A 128 -14.59 2.30 14.79
C SER A 128 -15.58 3.03 15.68
N GLU A 129 -15.12 3.88 16.61
CA GLU A 129 -16.01 4.77 17.39
C GLU A 129 -16.89 5.67 16.50
N GLN A 130 -16.45 5.96 15.29
CA GLN A 130 -17.17 6.82 14.33
C GLN A 130 -18.07 6.02 13.37
N GLY A 131 -18.22 4.72 13.60
CA GLY A 131 -18.92 3.79 12.74
C GLY A 131 -17.99 3.03 11.80
N ILE A 132 -18.55 2.48 10.72
CA ILE A 132 -17.77 1.68 9.76
C ILE A 132 -16.83 2.57 8.96
N MET A 133 -15.58 2.13 8.84
CA MET A 133 -14.53 2.74 8.05
C MET A 133 -14.09 1.80 6.93
N ALA A 134 -13.63 2.37 5.83
CA ALA A 134 -13.03 1.63 4.73
C ALA A 134 -11.56 2.00 4.57
N TYR A 135 -10.67 1.01 4.67
CA TYR A 135 -9.27 1.14 4.31
C TYR A 135 -9.06 0.55 2.90
N ILE A 136 -8.68 1.39 1.96
CA ILE A 136 -8.34 1.01 0.60
C ILE A 136 -6.84 0.76 0.53
N ALA A 137 -6.45 -0.50 0.36
CA ALA A 137 -5.06 -0.91 0.22
C ALA A 137 -4.70 -1.13 -1.24
N PHE A 138 -3.58 -0.55 -1.67
CA PHE A 138 -2.98 -0.78 -2.98
C PHE A 138 -1.73 -1.64 -2.82
N ARG A 139 -1.64 -2.70 -3.61
CA ARG A 139 -0.45 -3.56 -3.67
C ARG A 139 0.68 -2.83 -4.40
N GLY A 140 1.88 -2.96 -3.87
CA GLY A 140 3.11 -2.62 -4.58
C GLY A 140 3.42 -3.61 -5.69
N THR A 141 4.64 -3.53 -6.20
CA THR A 141 5.10 -4.42 -7.27
C THR A 141 5.20 -5.85 -6.77
N ASP A 142 4.69 -6.78 -7.57
CA ASP A 142 4.91 -8.20 -7.40
C ASP A 142 6.27 -8.61 -8.03
N GLY A 143 6.57 -9.91 -8.09
CA GLY A 143 7.79 -10.41 -8.70
C GLY A 143 7.78 -10.44 -10.24
N THR A 144 6.76 -9.90 -10.92
CA THR A 144 6.62 -9.96 -12.38
C THR A 144 7.47 -8.92 -13.09
N LEU A 145 7.95 -9.26 -14.30
CA LEU A 145 8.66 -8.32 -15.17
C LEU A 145 7.79 -7.12 -15.53
N THR A 146 6.49 -7.33 -15.73
CA THR A 146 5.51 -6.29 -16.05
C THR A 146 5.40 -5.27 -14.91
N GLY A 147 5.36 -5.75 -13.66
CA GLY A 147 5.37 -4.88 -12.48
C GLY A 147 6.63 -4.02 -12.39
N TRP A 148 7.79 -4.62 -12.54
CA TRP A 148 9.07 -3.91 -12.55
C TRP A 148 9.16 -2.88 -13.68
N LYS A 149 8.67 -3.24 -14.88
CA LYS A 149 8.64 -2.32 -16.02
C LYS A 149 7.75 -1.12 -15.75
N GLU A 150 6.58 -1.34 -15.14
CA GLU A 150 5.68 -0.25 -14.77
C GLU A 150 6.31 0.69 -13.73
N ASP A 151 7.06 0.16 -12.76
CA ASP A 151 7.78 0.98 -11.78
C ASP A 151 8.83 1.89 -12.44
N PHE A 152 9.62 1.33 -13.34
CA PHE A 152 10.59 2.13 -14.08
C PHE A 152 9.93 3.17 -15.00
N ASN A 153 8.71 2.89 -15.50
CA ASN A 153 7.94 3.85 -16.29
C ASN A 153 7.63 5.13 -15.51
N LEU A 154 7.55 5.10 -14.16
CA LEU A 154 7.39 6.30 -13.33
C LEU A 154 8.49 7.34 -13.53
N SER A 155 9.70 6.93 -13.98
CA SER A 155 10.82 7.83 -14.21
C SER A 155 10.69 8.69 -15.46
N TYR A 156 9.78 8.36 -16.40
CA TYR A 156 9.61 9.09 -17.64
C TYR A 156 8.17 9.28 -18.10
N LYS A 157 7.20 8.54 -17.55
CA LYS A 157 5.76 8.74 -17.82
C LYS A 157 5.13 9.58 -16.71
N PRO A 158 4.45 10.68 -17.02
CA PRO A 158 3.73 11.48 -16.01
C PRO A 158 2.64 10.69 -15.28
N VAL A 159 2.01 9.75 -15.98
CA VAL A 159 0.95 8.88 -15.43
C VAL A 159 1.12 7.46 -15.95
N ILE A 160 1.17 6.49 -15.05
CA ILE A 160 1.20 5.06 -15.37
C ILE A 160 -0.23 4.45 -15.34
N PRO A 161 -0.46 3.31 -16.03
CA PRO A 161 -1.77 2.66 -16.09
C PRO A 161 -2.36 2.34 -14.70
N SER A 162 -1.57 1.85 -13.75
CA SER A 162 -2.03 1.53 -12.41
C SER A 162 -2.51 2.73 -11.61
N GLN A 163 -1.95 3.92 -11.83
CA GLN A 163 -2.45 5.16 -11.19
C GLN A 163 -3.88 5.48 -11.65
N ARG A 164 -4.19 5.29 -12.95
CA ARG A 164 -5.55 5.45 -13.46
C ARG A 164 -6.52 4.40 -12.89
N SER A 165 -6.05 3.15 -12.77
CA SER A 165 -6.84 2.08 -12.14
C SER A 165 -7.09 2.38 -10.66
N ALA A 166 -6.10 2.91 -9.91
CA ALA A 166 -6.27 3.30 -8.52
C ALA A 166 -7.32 4.42 -8.35
N LEU A 167 -7.31 5.44 -9.20
CA LEU A 167 -8.32 6.48 -9.21
C LEU A 167 -9.73 5.93 -9.50
N ALA A 168 -9.85 5.06 -10.51
CA ALA A 168 -11.13 4.42 -10.85
C ALA A 168 -11.62 3.53 -9.70
N TYR A 169 -10.73 2.80 -9.04
CA TYR A 169 -11.05 1.96 -7.90
C TYR A 169 -11.58 2.80 -6.71
N VAL A 170 -10.91 3.87 -6.33
CA VAL A 170 -11.36 4.78 -5.26
C VAL A 170 -12.72 5.38 -5.60
N SER A 171 -12.94 5.79 -6.83
CA SER A 171 -14.24 6.32 -7.29
C SER A 171 -15.35 5.27 -7.19
N GLY A 172 -15.05 4.01 -7.53
CA GLY A 172 -15.98 2.89 -7.39
C GLY A 172 -16.35 2.64 -5.92
N VAL A 173 -15.35 2.52 -5.03
CA VAL A 173 -15.57 2.34 -3.58
C VAL A 173 -16.34 3.53 -3.00
N SER A 174 -15.98 4.75 -3.38
CA SER A 174 -16.66 5.97 -2.91
C SER A 174 -18.13 6.01 -3.33
N SER A 175 -18.46 5.48 -4.49
CA SER A 175 -19.85 5.37 -4.98
C SER A 175 -20.62 4.28 -4.25
N ALA A 176 -19.96 3.16 -3.93
CA ALA A 176 -20.57 1.99 -3.31
C ALA A 176 -20.80 2.16 -1.78
N THR A 177 -20.06 3.04 -1.12
CA THR A 177 -20.16 3.26 0.34
C THR A 177 -20.18 4.73 0.71
N LYS A 178 -20.67 5.06 1.93
CA LYS A 178 -20.67 6.42 2.48
C LYS A 178 -19.73 6.59 3.67
N CYS A 179 -19.02 5.53 4.08
CA CYS A 179 -18.11 5.57 5.21
C CYS A 179 -16.88 6.46 4.93
N PRO A 180 -16.19 6.94 5.97
CA PRO A 180 -14.87 7.56 5.84
C PRO A 180 -13.88 6.60 5.19
N LEU A 181 -12.93 7.15 4.42
CA LEU A 181 -11.95 6.41 3.66
C LEU A 181 -10.55 6.66 4.22
N ILE A 182 -9.76 5.60 4.31
CA ILE A 182 -8.32 5.64 4.49
C ILE A 182 -7.71 4.99 3.27
N LEU A 183 -6.72 5.62 2.66
CA LEU A 183 -5.99 5.07 1.54
C LEU A 183 -4.57 4.73 1.98
N GLY A 184 -4.04 3.60 1.53
CA GLY A 184 -2.64 3.29 1.81
C GLY A 184 -2.07 2.22 0.90
N GLY A 185 -0.75 2.10 0.94
CA GLY A 185 -0.02 1.08 0.22
C GLY A 185 1.46 1.10 0.55
N HIS A 186 2.12 0.01 0.22
CA HIS A 186 3.56 -0.16 0.36
C HIS A 186 4.20 -0.12 -1.03
N SER A 187 5.40 0.46 -1.15
CA SER A 187 6.11 0.57 -2.42
C SER A 187 5.28 1.33 -3.48
N LYS A 188 5.18 0.85 -4.70
CA LYS A 188 4.28 1.41 -5.73
C LYS A 188 2.86 1.66 -5.20
N GLY A 189 2.35 0.81 -4.29
CA GLY A 189 1.05 0.99 -3.67
C GLY A 189 0.88 2.30 -2.91
N GLY A 190 1.94 2.80 -2.27
CA GLY A 190 1.96 4.13 -1.63
C GLY A 190 1.80 5.27 -2.64
N ASN A 191 2.50 5.20 -3.78
CA ASN A 191 2.32 6.13 -4.89
C ASN A 191 0.87 6.10 -5.42
N LEU A 192 0.29 4.90 -5.59
CA LEU A 192 -1.09 4.74 -6.07
C LEU A 192 -2.10 5.36 -5.09
N ALA A 193 -1.90 5.19 -3.78
CA ALA A 193 -2.74 5.79 -2.75
C ALA A 193 -2.70 7.33 -2.81
N GLN A 194 -1.50 7.91 -2.90
CA GLN A 194 -1.33 9.36 -3.07
C GLN A 194 -1.99 9.85 -4.37
N TYR A 195 -1.73 9.18 -5.51
CA TYR A 195 -2.27 9.58 -6.81
C TYR A 195 -3.80 9.59 -6.81
N ALA A 196 -4.42 8.51 -6.31
CA ALA A 196 -5.87 8.40 -6.25
C ALA A 196 -6.49 9.50 -5.37
N ALA A 197 -5.89 9.80 -4.20
CA ALA A 197 -6.34 10.87 -3.33
C ALA A 197 -6.22 12.26 -3.97
N LEU A 198 -5.11 12.51 -4.67
CA LEU A 198 -4.85 13.80 -5.32
C LEU A 198 -5.77 14.08 -6.50
N CYS A 199 -6.14 13.03 -7.26
CA CYS A 199 -6.89 13.16 -8.51
C CYS A 199 -8.40 12.89 -8.38
N THR A 200 -8.89 12.40 -7.25
CA THR A 200 -10.32 12.14 -7.05
C THR A 200 -11.15 13.43 -6.99
N ASP A 201 -12.46 13.30 -7.14
CA ASP A 201 -13.39 14.42 -6.97
C ASP A 201 -13.41 14.98 -5.55
N GLU A 202 -13.91 16.19 -5.38
CA GLU A 202 -13.90 16.91 -4.10
C GLU A 202 -14.71 16.19 -3.01
N GLY A 203 -15.88 15.64 -3.39
CA GLY A 203 -16.74 14.92 -2.45
C GLY A 203 -16.08 13.66 -1.89
N THR A 204 -15.40 12.91 -2.74
CA THR A 204 -14.60 11.74 -2.35
C THR A 204 -13.40 12.17 -1.52
N TYR A 205 -12.69 13.24 -1.91
CA TYR A 205 -11.51 13.73 -1.19
C TYR A 205 -11.83 14.15 0.26
N HIS A 206 -12.97 14.79 0.49
CA HIS A 206 -13.38 15.17 1.84
C HIS A 206 -13.66 13.97 2.75
N ARG A 207 -14.02 12.82 2.18
CA ARG A 207 -14.20 11.56 2.93
C ARG A 207 -12.90 10.83 3.21
N ILE A 208 -11.82 11.14 2.50
CA ILE A 208 -10.48 10.61 2.79
C ILE A 208 -9.96 11.31 4.04
N ILE A 209 -9.77 10.56 5.13
CA ILE A 209 -9.31 11.08 6.41
C ILE A 209 -7.80 10.93 6.61
N ALA A 210 -7.18 9.92 5.97
CA ALA A 210 -5.74 9.72 5.99
C ALA A 210 -5.26 9.04 4.70
N ILE A 211 -4.01 9.30 4.34
CA ILE A 211 -3.30 8.73 3.20
C ILE A 211 -1.97 8.21 3.73
N TYR A 212 -1.72 6.91 3.62
CA TYR A 212 -0.48 6.29 4.05
C TYR A 212 0.36 5.84 2.85
N ASP A 213 1.57 6.35 2.79
CA ASP A 213 2.59 5.94 1.84
C ASP A 213 3.75 5.29 2.58
N HIS A 214 3.88 3.97 2.46
CA HIS A 214 4.97 3.21 3.05
C HIS A 214 6.04 2.91 2.00
N ASP A 215 7.06 3.76 1.95
CA ASP A 215 8.24 3.67 1.08
C ASP A 215 7.91 3.65 -0.43
N GLY A 216 6.86 4.39 -0.83
CA GLY A 216 6.47 4.53 -2.22
C GLY A 216 7.20 5.67 -2.94
N PRO A 217 7.52 5.50 -4.24
CA PRO A 217 8.11 6.58 -5.05
C PRO A 217 7.14 7.75 -5.21
N SER A 218 7.69 8.93 -5.45
CA SER A 218 6.91 10.13 -5.69
C SER A 218 6.51 10.27 -7.18
N PHE A 219 6.27 11.47 -7.67
CA PHE A 219 5.74 11.74 -9.01
C PHE A 219 6.76 12.48 -9.87
N LEU A 220 6.81 12.11 -11.16
CA LEU A 220 7.61 12.84 -12.14
C LEU A 220 7.10 14.29 -12.28
N GLU A 221 5.80 14.47 -12.31
CA GLU A 221 5.09 15.73 -12.32
C GLU A 221 3.99 15.70 -11.27
N ASP A 222 3.73 16.82 -10.60
CA ASP A 222 2.65 16.90 -9.60
C ASP A 222 1.30 16.63 -10.26
N PRO A 223 0.59 15.57 -9.85
CA PRO A 223 -0.63 15.16 -10.54
C PRO A 223 -1.82 16.10 -10.30
N SER A 224 -1.73 16.96 -9.28
CA SER A 224 -2.79 17.88 -8.88
C SER A 224 -2.25 19.04 -8.06
N PRO A 225 -2.79 20.26 -8.22
CA PRO A 225 -2.49 21.40 -7.33
C PRO A 225 -2.81 21.12 -5.85
N ARG A 226 -3.67 20.15 -5.57
CA ARG A 226 -4.04 19.72 -4.20
C ARG A 226 -2.82 19.27 -3.40
N ARG A 227 -1.76 18.79 -4.07
CA ARG A 227 -0.52 18.30 -3.45
C ARG A 227 0.22 19.40 -2.63
N THR A 228 -0.02 20.66 -2.93
CA THR A 228 0.59 21.79 -2.21
C THR A 228 -0.33 22.42 -1.16
N THR A 229 -1.43 21.77 -0.81
CA THR A 229 -2.39 22.30 0.16
C THR A 229 -2.09 21.78 1.57
N ALA A 230 -2.28 22.63 2.58
CA ALA A 230 -2.18 22.25 3.98
C ALA A 230 -3.19 21.16 4.39
N GLU A 231 -4.28 20.98 3.65
CA GLU A 231 -5.21 19.89 3.89
C GLU A 231 -4.61 18.54 3.48
N TYR A 232 -3.96 18.50 2.32
CA TYR A 232 -3.25 17.30 1.87
C TYR A 232 -2.11 16.93 2.84
N ASP A 233 -1.32 17.90 3.27
CA ASP A 233 -0.22 17.70 4.22
C ASP A 233 -0.70 17.09 5.55
N ARG A 234 -1.86 17.48 6.03
CA ARG A 234 -2.45 16.90 7.24
C ARG A 234 -2.93 15.46 7.05
N LYS A 235 -3.32 15.08 5.84
CA LYS A 235 -3.82 13.72 5.53
C LYS A 235 -2.70 12.75 5.17
N LEU A 236 -1.58 13.26 4.65
CA LEU A 236 -0.48 12.42 4.19
C LEU A 236 0.41 11.96 5.36
N HIS A 237 0.65 10.67 5.41
CA HIS A 237 1.63 10.02 6.27
C HIS A 237 2.60 9.25 5.38
N LYS A 238 3.67 9.92 4.95
CA LYS A 238 4.74 9.27 4.19
C LYS A 238 5.81 8.76 5.16
N LEU A 239 6.07 7.46 5.10
CA LEU A 239 7.01 6.76 5.96
C LEU A 239 8.04 6.04 5.09
N VAL A 240 9.32 6.22 5.38
CA VAL A 240 10.42 5.61 4.62
C VAL A 240 11.42 4.98 5.60
N PRO A 241 12.05 3.83 5.30
CA PRO A 241 13.11 3.31 6.15
C PRO A 241 14.39 4.16 6.03
N GLU A 242 15.28 4.07 7.02
CA GLU A 242 16.53 4.87 7.06
C GLU A 242 17.48 4.65 5.88
N SER A 243 17.39 3.49 5.19
CA SER A 243 18.10 3.18 3.95
C SER A 243 17.15 3.16 2.73
N SER A 244 16.11 3.99 2.73
CA SER A 244 15.15 4.02 1.63
C SER A 244 15.83 4.31 0.30
N ALA A 245 15.61 3.43 -0.67
CA ALA A 245 15.95 3.65 -2.06
C ALA A 245 14.71 3.93 -2.91
N PHE A 246 13.60 3.25 -2.61
CA PHE A 246 12.36 3.35 -3.41
C PHE A 246 11.53 4.57 -3.05
N GLY A 247 11.34 4.86 -1.76
CA GLY A 247 10.54 5.98 -1.29
C GLY A 247 11.12 7.35 -1.62
N MET A 248 12.43 7.40 -1.92
CA MET A 248 13.12 8.63 -2.31
C MET A 248 13.12 8.87 -3.83
N ILE A 249 12.71 7.89 -4.65
CA ILE A 249 12.62 8.09 -6.11
C ILE A 249 11.65 9.23 -6.40
N LEU A 250 12.13 10.28 -7.09
CA LEU A 250 11.37 11.48 -7.47
C LEU A 250 10.82 12.29 -6.27
N GLU A 251 11.26 12.01 -5.03
CA GLU A 251 10.79 12.76 -3.87
C GLU A 251 11.45 14.16 -3.86
N ARG A 252 10.62 15.18 -3.66
CA ARG A 252 11.02 16.59 -3.63
C ARG A 252 10.54 17.32 -2.40
N ARG A 253 9.88 16.60 -1.51
CA ARG A 253 9.27 17.12 -0.28
C ARG A 253 10.02 16.55 0.92
N ASP A 254 10.07 17.34 1.98
CA ASP A 254 10.75 16.98 3.23
C ASP A 254 9.75 16.52 4.31
N ASP A 255 8.49 16.23 3.95
CA ASP A 255 7.40 15.89 4.86
C ASP A 255 7.20 14.39 5.06
N TYR A 256 8.28 13.61 4.92
CA TYR A 256 8.31 12.19 5.28
C TYR A 256 8.92 11.96 6.67
N ARG A 257 8.60 10.82 7.25
CA ARG A 257 9.18 10.39 8.53
C ARG A 257 10.05 9.16 8.29
N VAL A 258 11.25 9.16 8.88
CA VAL A 258 12.20 8.06 8.72
C VAL A 258 11.97 7.01 9.80
N VAL A 259 11.77 5.75 9.40
CA VAL A 259 11.52 4.61 10.28
C VAL A 259 12.79 3.77 10.42
N GLN A 260 13.09 3.35 11.65
CA GLN A 260 14.15 2.40 11.90
C GLN A 260 13.78 1.00 11.40
N SER A 261 14.75 0.30 10.80
CA SER A 261 14.59 -1.07 10.34
C SER A 261 15.61 -2.02 11.00
N SER A 262 15.21 -3.27 11.16
CA SER A 262 16.11 -4.35 11.63
C SER A 262 16.94 -4.95 10.48
N ALA A 263 16.59 -4.68 9.25
CA ALA A 263 17.32 -5.11 8.06
C ALA A 263 18.40 -4.10 7.65
N SER A 264 19.13 -4.37 6.59
CA SER A 264 20.23 -3.53 6.07
C SER A 264 20.01 -3.17 4.60
N ALA A 265 20.44 -1.99 4.20
CA ALA A 265 20.42 -1.51 2.81
C ALA A 265 19.03 -1.68 2.18
N ILE A 266 18.96 -2.14 0.92
CA ILE A 266 17.71 -2.30 0.18
C ILE A 266 16.69 -3.24 0.84
N PHE A 267 17.14 -4.17 1.71
CA PHE A 267 16.25 -5.08 2.43
C PHE A 267 15.41 -4.38 3.50
N GLN A 268 15.73 -3.14 3.86
CA GLN A 268 14.88 -2.31 4.72
C GLN A 268 13.53 -1.94 4.08
N HIS A 269 13.43 -2.08 2.75
CA HIS A 269 12.15 -1.94 2.04
C HIS A 269 11.11 -2.97 2.47
N HIS A 270 11.55 -4.11 3.01
CA HIS A 270 10.65 -5.18 3.46
C HIS A 270 9.83 -4.73 4.68
N PRO A 271 8.47 -4.69 4.62
CA PRO A 271 7.64 -4.12 5.68
C PRO A 271 7.78 -4.81 7.04
N PHE A 272 8.10 -6.11 7.08
CA PHE A 272 8.27 -6.86 8.31
C PHE A 272 9.55 -6.50 9.07
N SER A 273 10.50 -5.81 8.41
CA SER A 273 11.73 -5.33 9.04
C SER A 273 11.56 -4.00 9.78
N TRP A 274 10.45 -3.30 9.64
CA TRP A 274 10.21 -2.01 10.25
C TRP A 274 9.97 -2.15 11.76
N MET A 275 10.66 -1.33 12.54
CA MET A 275 10.65 -1.44 14.00
C MET A 275 9.49 -0.68 14.60
N VAL A 276 8.75 -1.35 15.48
CA VAL A 276 7.54 -0.85 16.13
C VAL A 276 7.81 -0.55 17.62
N ALA A 277 7.24 0.54 18.10
CA ALA A 277 7.23 0.93 19.52
C ALA A 277 5.81 1.38 19.92
N GLY A 278 5.11 0.56 20.71
CA GLY A 278 3.71 0.85 21.06
C GLY A 278 2.79 0.79 19.84
N ASP A 279 2.11 1.87 19.56
CA ASP A 279 1.13 2.02 18.49
C ASP A 279 1.72 2.76 17.28
N ASP A 280 3.04 2.96 17.23
CA ASP A 280 3.72 3.69 16.16
C ASP A 280 5.08 3.04 15.85
N PHE A 281 5.76 3.54 14.85
CA PHE A 281 7.11 3.09 14.50
C PHE A 281 8.20 3.75 15.37
N VAL A 282 9.37 3.12 15.39
CA VAL A 282 10.57 3.77 15.93
C VAL A 282 11.12 4.70 14.85
N TYR A 283 11.18 5.99 15.15
CA TYR A 283 11.61 6.99 14.18
C TYR A 283 13.08 7.37 14.36
N GLN A 284 13.72 7.70 13.24
CA GLN A 284 15.04 8.31 13.15
C GLN A 284 14.91 9.77 12.70
N GLN A 285 15.94 10.57 12.92
CA GLN A 285 15.94 11.96 12.49
C GLN A 285 16.05 12.10 10.98
N ASP A 286 16.98 11.32 10.37
CA ASP A 286 17.36 11.46 8.98
C ASP A 286 17.59 10.10 8.34
N LEU A 287 17.57 10.07 7.01
CA LEU A 287 18.09 8.97 6.21
C LEU A 287 19.57 8.75 6.52
N ASN A 288 20.03 7.51 6.41
CA ASN A 288 21.46 7.25 6.56
C ASN A 288 22.27 7.79 5.35
N ALA A 289 23.57 7.95 5.52
CA ALA A 289 24.45 8.56 4.53
C ALA A 289 24.44 7.82 3.17
N SER A 290 24.22 6.51 3.16
CA SER A 290 24.15 5.75 1.90
C SER A 290 22.85 6.01 1.13
N ALA A 291 21.72 6.17 1.82
CA ALA A 291 20.44 6.55 1.20
C ALA A 291 20.50 7.98 0.66
N GLN A 292 21.04 8.92 1.43
CA GLN A 292 21.25 10.30 0.96
C GLN A 292 22.10 10.35 -0.29
N PHE A 293 23.23 9.63 -0.31
CA PHE A 293 24.10 9.55 -1.49
C PHE A 293 23.37 8.92 -2.70
N PHE A 294 22.59 7.85 -2.47
CA PHE A 294 21.83 7.21 -3.55
C PHE A 294 20.78 8.14 -4.12
N ASP A 295 20.04 8.84 -3.27
CA ASP A 295 19.03 9.84 -3.65
C ASP A 295 19.63 10.97 -4.49
N GLU A 296 20.71 11.59 -4.03
CA GLU A 296 21.44 12.64 -4.76
C GLU A 296 21.95 12.16 -6.13
N ALA A 297 22.51 10.95 -6.18
CA ALA A 297 23.02 10.36 -7.41
C ALA A 297 21.89 10.06 -8.42
N LEU A 298 20.78 9.50 -7.94
CA LEU A 298 19.60 9.20 -8.76
C LEU A 298 18.96 10.48 -9.29
N ASP A 299 18.76 11.50 -8.43
CA ASP A 299 18.18 12.77 -8.82
C ASP A 299 19.07 13.49 -9.85
N THR A 300 20.39 13.47 -9.65
CA THR A 300 21.36 14.00 -10.62
C THR A 300 21.25 13.28 -11.97
N TRP A 301 21.15 11.94 -11.96
CA TRP A 301 20.99 11.17 -13.19
C TRP A 301 19.65 11.48 -13.88
N LEU A 302 18.56 11.49 -13.13
CA LEU A 302 17.23 11.83 -13.64
C LEU A 302 17.20 13.24 -14.28
N ARG A 303 17.78 14.23 -13.63
CA ARG A 303 17.87 15.61 -14.17
C ARG A 303 18.78 15.71 -15.40
N SER A 304 19.80 14.86 -15.51
CA SER A 304 20.73 14.87 -16.66
C SER A 304 20.13 14.25 -17.92
N LYS A 305 19.00 13.55 -17.84
CA LYS A 305 18.39 12.80 -18.95
C LYS A 305 17.00 13.33 -19.29
N THR A 306 16.73 13.43 -20.59
CA THR A 306 15.37 13.69 -21.09
C THR A 306 14.48 12.46 -20.86
N PRO A 307 13.14 12.62 -20.81
CA PRO A 307 12.22 11.47 -20.72
C PRO A 307 12.48 10.40 -21.80
N ALA A 308 12.76 10.81 -23.03
CA ALA A 308 13.05 9.88 -24.13
C ALA A 308 14.38 9.11 -23.95
N GLU A 309 15.39 9.71 -23.29
CA GLU A 309 16.64 9.01 -22.95
C GLU A 309 16.44 8.02 -21.81
N ARG A 310 15.61 8.37 -20.80
CA ARG A 310 15.22 7.44 -19.71
C ARG A 310 14.45 6.25 -20.26
N GLU A 311 13.47 6.51 -21.11
CA GLU A 311 12.68 5.46 -21.77
C GLU A 311 13.57 4.48 -22.55
N ARG A 312 14.51 5.01 -23.38
CA ARG A 312 15.46 4.17 -24.11
C ARG A 312 16.37 3.35 -23.20
N PHE A 313 16.85 3.95 -22.13
CA PHE A 313 17.69 3.25 -21.16
C PHE A 313 16.94 2.08 -20.52
N ILE A 314 15.72 2.31 -20.07
CA ILE A 314 14.85 1.31 -19.46
C ILE A 314 14.51 0.21 -20.47
N GLN A 315 14.11 0.57 -21.69
CA GLN A 315 13.81 -0.40 -22.73
C GLN A 315 15.04 -1.27 -23.05
N THR A 316 16.24 -0.67 -23.12
CA THR A 316 17.47 -1.44 -23.35
C THR A 316 17.73 -2.47 -22.24
N ILE A 317 17.46 -2.12 -20.97
CA ILE A 317 17.59 -3.08 -19.86
C ILE A 317 16.61 -4.25 -20.05
N TYR A 318 15.35 -3.96 -20.39
CA TYR A 318 14.35 -5.01 -20.61
C TYR A 318 14.63 -5.89 -21.83
N ASP A 319 15.21 -5.34 -22.89
CA ASP A 319 15.59 -6.12 -24.09
C ASP A 319 16.78 -7.07 -23.83
N LEU A 320 17.48 -6.91 -22.69
CA LEU A 320 18.61 -7.75 -22.28
C LEU A 320 18.22 -8.88 -21.31
N ILE A 321 17.04 -8.83 -20.73
CA ILE A 321 16.50 -9.81 -19.77
C ILE A 321 15.57 -10.77 -20.50
#